data_5d54770fac57e9fa78338125acae4529
#
_entry.id   5d54770fac57e9fa78338125acae4529
#
_cell.length_a   1.000
_cell.length_b   1.000
_cell.length_c   1.000
_cell.angle_alpha   90.00
_cell.angle_beta   90.00
_cell.angle_gamma   90.00
#
_symmetry.space_group_name_H-M   'P 1'
#
loop_
_entity.id
_entity.type
_entity.pdbx_description
1 polymer ?
#
loop_
_entity_poly.entity_id
_entity_poly.type
_entity_poly.pdbx_seq_one_letter_code
_entity_poly.pdbx_strand_id
1 'polypeptide(L)'
;MISLINIPFDLPFDGSFSYGAGFMVYWMCTQCGIVVFFLCLESVLTLVTPKFIGIFLIFFIIANVSVSNTELSISPTFYKYGYAMPFYNLRHIYLHIFFGVGERNMILKYIGIIWAWMLVVASSFMFVVWFDYKKRYKSHIKTIKNESSPWMDTRKCSFNQLVLFVRSKSFSQRAYNI
;
A
#
# COMPACT_ATOMS: atom_id res chain seq x y z
N MET A 1 1.19 -18.07 13.57
CA MET A 1 1.56 -18.09 14.99
C MET A 1 0.42 -17.63 15.90
N ILE A 2 -0.17 -16.44 15.70
CA ILE A 2 -1.26 -15.92 16.56
C ILE A 2 -2.44 -16.90 16.68
N SER A 3 -2.86 -17.54 15.59
CA SER A 3 -3.97 -18.50 15.61
C SER A 3 -3.67 -19.78 16.42
N LEU A 4 -2.40 -20.17 16.52
CA LEU A 4 -1.99 -21.34 17.30
C LEU A 4 -2.01 -21.09 18.80
N ILE A 5 -1.88 -19.84 19.24
CA ILE A 5 -1.96 -19.45 20.65
C ILE A 5 -3.37 -19.68 21.20
N ASN A 6 -4.38 -19.65 20.36
CA ASN A 6 -5.77 -19.85 20.76
C ASN A 6 -6.12 -21.31 21.07
N ILE A 7 -5.30 -22.29 20.64
CA ILE A 7 -5.53 -23.72 20.95
C ILE A 7 -5.43 -24.01 22.45
N PRO A 8 -4.43 -23.50 23.19
CA PRO A 8 -4.33 -23.72 24.64
C PRO A 8 -5.44 -23.06 25.47
N PHE A 9 -6.18 -22.11 24.88
CA PHE A 9 -7.28 -21.42 25.57
C PHE A 9 -8.65 -22.12 25.41
N ASP A 10 -8.70 -23.35 24.88
CA ASP A 10 -9.92 -24.14 24.69
C ASP A 10 -11.07 -23.35 24.03
N LEU A 11 -10.75 -22.56 23.01
CA LEU A 11 -11.76 -21.82 22.29
C LEU A 11 -12.69 -22.79 21.53
N PRO A 12 -14.01 -22.61 21.62
CA PRO A 12 -14.98 -23.48 20.97
C PRO A 12 -14.98 -23.25 19.47
N PHE A 13 -14.25 -24.06 18.68
CA PHE A 13 -14.29 -24.05 17.22
C PHE A 13 -15.39 -24.94 16.63
N ASP A 14 -16.21 -25.55 17.48
CA ASP A 14 -17.22 -26.54 17.13
C ASP A 14 -18.65 -25.98 17.04
N GLY A 15 -18.81 -24.64 17.07
CA GLY A 15 -20.12 -23.99 17.02
C GLY A 15 -20.95 -24.33 15.79
N SER A 16 -20.37 -24.28 14.61
CA SER A 16 -21.04 -24.59 13.31
C SER A 16 -20.34 -25.64 12.47
N PHE A 17 -19.08 -25.93 12.77
CA PHE A 17 -18.22 -26.84 12.02
C PHE A 17 -17.63 -27.91 12.96
N SER A 18 -17.07 -28.99 12.38
CA SER A 18 -16.18 -29.85 13.14
C SER A 18 -14.97 -29.03 13.63
N TYR A 19 -14.49 -29.30 14.85
CA TYR A 19 -13.41 -28.57 15.52
C TYR A 19 -12.21 -28.26 14.56
N GLY A 20 -11.75 -29.27 13.80
CA GLY A 20 -10.66 -29.09 12.85
C GLY A 20 -11.02 -28.19 11.66
N ALA A 21 -12.24 -28.29 11.14
CA ALA A 21 -12.70 -27.45 10.03
C ALA A 21 -12.92 -26.00 10.49
N GLY A 22 -13.48 -25.79 11.67
CA GLY A 22 -13.67 -24.47 12.27
C GLY A 22 -12.32 -23.76 12.49
N PHE A 23 -11.33 -24.48 13.02
CA PHE A 23 -9.97 -23.94 13.18
C PHE A 23 -9.34 -23.56 11.84
N MET A 24 -9.46 -24.37 10.81
CA MET A 24 -8.89 -24.07 9.47
C MET A 24 -9.53 -22.83 8.85
N VAL A 25 -10.85 -22.70 8.92
CA VAL A 25 -11.57 -21.50 8.42
C VAL A 25 -11.15 -20.26 9.21
N TYR A 26 -11.10 -20.36 10.53
CA TYR A 26 -10.62 -19.28 11.40
C TYR A 26 -9.20 -18.83 11.03
N TRP A 27 -8.28 -19.80 10.87
CA TRP A 27 -6.89 -19.52 10.51
C TRP A 27 -6.79 -18.82 9.15
N MET A 28 -7.47 -19.33 8.12
CA MET A 28 -7.47 -18.74 6.77
C MET A 28 -8.06 -17.33 6.77
N CYS A 29 -9.19 -17.12 7.45
CA CYS A 29 -9.82 -15.79 7.52
C CYS A 29 -8.93 -14.78 8.28
N THR A 30 -8.28 -15.21 9.34
CA THR A 30 -7.33 -14.38 10.10
C THR A 30 -6.15 -13.96 9.22
N GLN A 31 -5.56 -14.89 8.45
CA GLN A 31 -4.47 -14.60 7.54
C GLN A 31 -4.91 -13.60 6.46
N CYS A 32 -6.05 -13.81 5.83
CA CYS A 32 -6.60 -12.88 4.85
C CYS A 32 -6.81 -11.48 5.44
N GLY A 33 -7.36 -11.40 6.65
CA GLY A 33 -7.55 -10.13 7.36
C GLY A 33 -6.23 -9.39 7.60
N ILE A 34 -5.22 -10.08 8.11
CA ILE A 34 -3.88 -9.50 8.36
C ILE A 34 -3.26 -8.98 7.05
N VAL A 35 -3.34 -9.76 5.97
CA VAL A 35 -2.79 -9.36 4.66
C VAL A 35 -3.50 -8.11 4.13
N VAL A 36 -4.83 -8.04 4.22
CA VAL A 36 -5.60 -6.86 3.79
C VAL A 36 -5.15 -5.61 4.55
N PHE A 37 -5.01 -5.69 5.88
CA PHE A 37 -4.57 -4.55 6.68
C PHE A 37 -3.13 -4.15 6.40
N PHE A 38 -2.24 -5.12 6.28
CA PHE A 38 -0.83 -4.89 5.97
C PHE A 38 -0.66 -4.16 4.63
N LEU A 39 -1.28 -4.68 3.56
CA LEU A 39 -1.23 -4.05 2.24
C LEU A 39 -1.87 -2.66 2.21
N CYS A 40 -2.95 -2.46 2.97
CA CYS A 40 -3.58 -1.15 3.10
C CYS A 40 -2.63 -0.14 3.75
N LEU A 41 -1.97 -0.51 4.84
CA LEU A 41 -0.99 0.33 5.53
C LEU A 41 0.22 0.63 4.65
N GLU A 42 0.77 -0.37 3.96
CA GLU A 42 1.89 -0.19 3.02
C GLU A 42 1.54 0.77 1.87
N SER A 43 0.33 0.65 1.32
CA SER A 43 -0.14 1.55 0.26
C SER A 43 -0.18 3.00 0.74
N VAL A 44 -0.64 3.22 1.96
CA VAL A 44 -0.71 4.55 2.55
C VAL A 44 0.67 5.08 2.93
N LEU A 45 1.55 4.23 3.48
CA LEU A 45 2.95 4.56 3.76
C LEU A 45 3.68 5.09 2.53
N THR A 46 3.44 4.47 1.39
CA THR A 46 4.08 4.85 0.12
C THR A 46 3.53 6.18 -0.42
N LEU A 47 2.23 6.47 -0.21
CA LEU A 47 1.58 7.69 -0.70
C LEU A 47 1.77 8.89 0.22
N VAL A 48 1.73 8.67 1.53
CA VAL A 48 1.72 9.72 2.55
C VAL A 48 3.13 9.93 3.09
N THR A 49 3.53 11.18 3.22
CA THR A 49 4.80 11.51 3.87
C THR A 49 4.82 10.95 5.31
N PRO A 50 5.93 10.39 5.81
CA PRO A 50 6.02 9.77 7.14
C PRO A 50 5.50 10.62 8.29
N LYS A 51 5.48 11.94 8.14
CA LYS A 51 4.98 12.89 9.16
C LYS A 51 3.48 12.76 9.45
N PHE A 52 2.68 12.36 8.45
CA PHE A 52 1.22 12.30 8.57
C PHE A 52 0.67 10.90 8.82
N ILE A 53 1.53 9.89 8.83
CA ILE A 53 1.11 8.50 8.96
C ILE A 53 0.40 8.20 10.27
N GLY A 54 0.84 8.83 11.38
CA GLY A 54 0.23 8.65 12.68
C GLY A 54 -1.23 9.11 12.71
N ILE A 55 -1.53 10.25 12.10
CA ILE A 55 -2.90 10.80 12.02
C ILE A 55 -3.78 9.87 11.18
N PHE A 56 -3.28 9.40 10.04
CA PHE A 56 -4.01 8.47 9.21
C PHE A 56 -4.29 7.15 9.94
N LEU A 57 -3.31 6.61 10.65
CA LEU A 57 -3.42 5.34 11.37
C LEU A 57 -4.47 5.43 12.47
N ILE A 58 -4.49 6.53 13.24
CA ILE A 58 -5.51 6.77 14.26
C ILE A 58 -6.90 6.84 13.61
N PHE A 59 -7.06 7.60 12.54
CA PHE A 59 -8.34 7.71 11.83
C PHE A 59 -8.78 6.35 11.27
N PHE A 60 -7.88 5.59 10.68
CA PHE A 60 -8.16 4.27 10.13
C PHE A 60 -8.59 3.27 11.21
N ILE A 61 -7.92 3.27 12.37
CA ILE A 61 -8.30 2.42 13.51
C ILE A 61 -9.68 2.81 14.03
N ILE A 62 -9.92 4.10 14.27
CA ILE A 62 -11.23 4.57 14.78
C ILE A 62 -12.35 4.18 13.82
N ALA A 63 -12.18 4.40 12.52
CA ALA A 63 -13.20 4.08 11.51
C ALA A 63 -13.54 2.59 11.46
N ASN A 64 -12.53 1.72 11.58
CA ASN A 64 -12.73 0.27 11.54
C ASN A 64 -13.28 -0.29 12.86
N VAL A 65 -12.70 0.10 14.00
CA VAL A 65 -13.07 -0.43 15.31
C VAL A 65 -14.44 0.06 15.75
N SER A 66 -14.77 1.33 15.47
CA SER A 66 -16.09 1.89 15.78
C SER A 66 -17.24 1.06 15.18
N VAL A 67 -17.06 0.65 13.92
CA VAL A 67 -18.09 -0.12 13.20
C VAL A 67 -18.12 -1.58 13.61
N SER A 68 -16.98 -2.15 14.02
CA SER A 68 -16.92 -3.54 14.41
C SER A 68 -17.56 -3.82 15.77
N ASN A 69 -17.60 -2.85 16.68
CA ASN A 69 -18.11 -3.02 18.04
C ASN A 69 -19.61 -2.76 18.18
N THR A 70 -20.25 -2.09 17.22
CA THR A 70 -21.67 -1.77 17.25
C THR A 70 -22.48 -2.68 16.34
N GLU A 71 -23.69 -3.04 16.77
CA GLU A 71 -24.68 -3.69 15.91
C GLU A 71 -25.20 -2.66 14.90
N LEU A 72 -24.86 -2.84 13.62
CA LEU A 72 -25.25 -1.90 12.55
C LEU A 72 -26.77 -1.83 12.32
N SER A 73 -27.52 -2.86 12.73
CA SER A 73 -28.98 -2.88 12.63
C SER A 73 -29.66 -1.80 13.49
N ILE A 74 -29.04 -1.43 14.61
CA ILE A 74 -29.55 -0.44 15.58
C ILE A 74 -28.91 0.94 15.36
N SER A 75 -27.80 0.97 14.59
CA SER A 75 -27.01 2.19 14.39
C SER A 75 -27.63 3.15 13.38
N PRO A 76 -27.39 4.47 13.50
CA PRO A 76 -27.80 5.46 12.53
C PRO A 76 -27.35 5.12 11.11
N THR A 77 -28.09 5.63 10.12
CA THR A 77 -27.85 5.36 8.69
C THR A 77 -26.41 5.67 8.24
N PHE A 78 -25.73 6.59 8.92
CA PHE A 78 -24.35 6.92 8.67
C PHE A 78 -23.40 5.71 8.84
N TYR A 79 -23.65 4.82 9.79
CA TYR A 79 -22.81 3.63 10.05
C TYR A 79 -23.01 2.48 9.06
N LYS A 80 -23.93 2.59 8.10
CA LYS A 80 -24.17 1.54 7.08
C LYS A 80 -22.95 1.23 6.22
N TYR A 81 -21.98 2.15 6.10
CA TYR A 81 -20.70 1.86 5.44
C TYR A 81 -19.94 0.69 6.07
N GLY A 82 -20.22 0.40 7.34
CA GLY A 82 -19.62 -0.68 8.08
C GLY A 82 -19.86 -2.06 7.51
N TYR A 83 -20.99 -2.30 6.83
CA TYR A 83 -21.23 -3.58 6.15
C TYR A 83 -20.15 -3.92 5.10
N ALA A 84 -19.54 -2.88 4.51
CA ALA A 84 -18.44 -3.05 3.57
C ALA A 84 -17.07 -3.19 4.26
N MET A 85 -16.94 -2.81 5.54
CA MET A 85 -15.65 -2.79 6.23
C MET A 85 -15.13 -4.21 6.55
N PRO A 86 -13.83 -4.48 6.37
CA PRO A 86 -13.26 -5.81 6.57
C PRO A 86 -13.34 -6.29 8.01
N PHE A 87 -13.18 -5.39 9.02
CA PHE A 87 -13.26 -5.76 10.44
C PHE A 87 -14.65 -6.24 10.85
N TYR A 88 -15.68 -5.58 10.37
CA TYR A 88 -17.06 -5.99 10.62
C TYR A 88 -17.32 -7.40 10.10
N ASN A 89 -16.95 -7.66 8.87
CA ASN A 89 -17.14 -8.97 8.25
C ASN A 89 -16.33 -10.07 8.94
N LEU A 90 -15.09 -9.76 9.33
CA LEU A 90 -14.22 -10.68 10.05
C LEU A 90 -14.80 -11.05 11.43
N ARG A 91 -15.33 -10.05 12.17
CA ARG A 91 -16.02 -10.28 13.45
C ARG A 91 -17.21 -11.23 13.30
N HIS A 92 -18.05 -11.03 12.28
CA HIS A 92 -19.22 -11.91 12.05
C HIS A 92 -18.81 -13.33 11.69
N ILE A 93 -17.72 -13.53 10.94
CA ILE A 93 -17.17 -14.86 10.69
C ILE A 93 -16.74 -15.52 12.00
N TYR A 94 -16.05 -14.80 12.88
CA TYR A 94 -15.62 -15.33 14.18
C TYR A 94 -16.80 -15.69 15.08
N LEU A 95 -17.82 -14.81 15.16
CA LEU A 95 -19.03 -15.10 15.91
C LEU A 95 -19.75 -16.37 15.41
N HIS A 96 -19.77 -16.58 14.10
CA HIS A 96 -20.36 -17.78 13.55
C HIS A 96 -19.54 -19.04 13.84
N ILE A 97 -18.21 -18.96 13.78
CA ILE A 97 -17.32 -20.11 14.09
C ILE A 97 -17.44 -20.49 15.56
N PHE A 98 -17.40 -19.52 16.49
CA PHE A 98 -17.37 -19.80 17.94
C PHE A 98 -18.75 -20.10 18.52
N PHE A 99 -19.79 -19.41 18.07
CA PHE A 99 -21.10 -19.46 18.69
C PHE A 99 -22.18 -20.12 17.81
N GLY A 100 -21.86 -20.48 16.59
CA GLY A 100 -22.81 -21.05 15.63
C GLY A 100 -23.96 -20.11 15.26
N VAL A 101 -23.79 -18.80 15.47
CA VAL A 101 -24.83 -17.80 15.21
C VAL A 101 -24.90 -17.44 13.74
N GLY A 102 -26.07 -17.63 13.12
CA GLY A 102 -26.36 -17.26 11.73
C GLY A 102 -26.48 -18.44 10.76
N GLU A 103 -27.02 -18.15 9.59
CA GLU A 103 -27.17 -19.13 8.51
C GLU A 103 -25.83 -19.38 7.77
N ARG A 104 -25.60 -20.61 7.33
CA ARG A 104 -24.41 -20.99 6.54
C ARG A 104 -24.22 -20.13 5.29
N ASN A 105 -25.30 -19.70 4.67
CA ASN A 105 -25.24 -18.83 3.48
C ASN A 105 -24.68 -17.43 3.78
N MET A 106 -24.84 -16.94 5.00
CA MET A 106 -24.31 -15.64 5.43
C MET A 106 -22.78 -15.65 5.55
N ILE A 107 -22.19 -16.76 6.00
CA ILE A 107 -20.72 -16.90 6.04
C ILE A 107 -20.08 -16.73 4.68
N LEU A 108 -20.64 -17.34 3.65
CA LEU A 108 -20.10 -17.23 2.29
C LEU A 108 -20.10 -15.79 1.80
N LYS A 109 -21.10 -14.98 2.18
CA LYS A 109 -21.15 -13.56 1.88
C LYS A 109 -19.99 -12.80 2.57
N TYR A 110 -19.78 -13.03 3.86
CA TYR A 110 -18.71 -12.37 4.62
C TYR A 110 -17.32 -12.75 4.11
N ILE A 111 -17.10 -14.02 3.83
CA ILE A 111 -15.84 -14.51 3.22
C ILE A 111 -15.65 -13.87 1.84
N GLY A 112 -16.70 -13.81 1.01
CA GLY A 112 -16.66 -13.17 -0.30
C GLY A 112 -16.27 -11.68 -0.23
N ILE A 113 -16.78 -10.95 0.75
CA ILE A 113 -16.44 -9.55 0.95
C ILE A 113 -14.95 -9.39 1.34
N ILE A 114 -14.41 -10.26 2.20
CA ILE A 114 -12.98 -10.22 2.56
C ILE A 114 -12.10 -10.53 1.36
N TRP A 115 -12.46 -11.50 0.52
CA TRP A 115 -11.76 -11.80 -0.74
C TRP A 115 -11.82 -10.63 -1.71
N ALA A 116 -12.98 -9.99 -1.85
CA ALA A 116 -13.10 -8.78 -2.68
C ALA A 116 -12.18 -7.65 -2.18
N TRP A 117 -12.12 -7.43 -0.87
CA TRP A 117 -11.19 -6.48 -0.27
C TRP A 117 -9.73 -6.81 -0.54
N MET A 118 -9.36 -8.09 -0.45
CA MET A 118 -8.02 -8.56 -0.78
C MET A 118 -7.62 -8.19 -2.21
N LEU A 119 -8.52 -8.42 -3.18
CA LEU A 119 -8.27 -8.07 -4.59
C LEU A 119 -8.17 -6.55 -4.80
N VAL A 120 -9.08 -5.78 -4.21
CA VAL A 120 -9.08 -4.31 -4.32
C VAL A 120 -7.81 -3.72 -3.74
N VAL A 121 -7.40 -4.14 -2.54
CA VAL A 121 -6.21 -3.62 -1.88
C VAL A 121 -4.93 -4.07 -2.59
N ALA A 122 -4.86 -5.31 -3.06
CA ALA A 122 -3.73 -5.79 -3.86
C ALA A 122 -3.57 -5.00 -5.16
N SER A 123 -4.68 -4.74 -5.87
CA SER A 123 -4.66 -3.91 -7.09
C SER A 123 -4.24 -2.47 -6.80
N SER A 124 -4.74 -1.89 -5.73
CA SER A 124 -4.37 -0.56 -5.27
C SER A 124 -2.89 -0.47 -4.94
N PHE A 125 -2.35 -1.45 -4.22
CA PHE A 125 -0.93 -1.53 -3.89
C PHE A 125 -0.05 -1.58 -5.15
N MET A 126 -0.38 -2.44 -6.12
CA MET A 126 0.35 -2.52 -7.40
C MET A 126 0.34 -1.17 -8.14
N PHE A 127 -0.81 -0.48 -8.14
CA PHE A 127 -0.93 0.83 -8.76
C PHE A 127 -0.05 1.89 -8.06
N VAL A 128 -0.04 1.89 -6.73
CA VAL A 128 0.78 2.81 -5.92
C VAL A 128 2.28 2.57 -6.14
N VAL A 129 2.72 1.32 -6.13
CA VAL A 129 4.12 0.95 -6.39
C VAL A 129 4.54 1.37 -7.80
N TRP A 130 3.70 1.14 -8.81
CA TRP A 130 3.97 1.57 -10.17
C TRP A 130 4.12 3.10 -10.29
N PHE A 131 3.24 3.84 -9.60
CA PHE A 131 3.28 5.31 -9.60
C PHE A 131 4.55 5.84 -8.91
N ASP A 132 4.92 5.28 -7.76
CA ASP A 132 6.13 5.66 -7.04
C ASP A 132 7.40 5.33 -7.83
N TYR A 133 7.45 4.16 -8.45
CA TYR A 133 8.53 3.78 -9.37
C TYR A 133 8.69 4.80 -10.49
N LYS A 134 7.59 5.20 -11.13
CA LYS A 134 7.61 6.19 -12.22
C LYS A 134 8.09 7.58 -11.76
N LYS A 135 7.72 7.96 -10.54
CA LYS A 135 8.14 9.22 -9.92
C LYS A 135 9.66 9.22 -9.62
N ARG A 136 10.16 8.15 -9.01
CA ARG A 136 11.59 7.97 -8.70
C ARG A 136 12.44 7.91 -9.98
N TYR A 137 11.99 7.18 -10.97
CA TYR A 137 12.67 7.10 -12.26
C TYR A 137 12.84 8.47 -12.91
N LYS A 138 11.78 9.31 -12.93
CA LYS A 138 11.86 10.68 -13.43
C LYS A 138 12.82 11.56 -12.63
N SER A 139 12.87 11.38 -11.31
CA SER A 139 13.80 12.11 -10.44
C SER A 139 15.25 11.74 -10.75
N HIS A 140 15.56 10.45 -10.89
CA HIS A 140 16.91 9.97 -11.23
C HIS A 140 17.38 10.51 -12.58
N ILE A 141 16.52 10.52 -13.61
CA ILE A 141 16.87 11.09 -14.91
C ILE A 141 17.16 12.58 -14.80
N LYS A 142 16.38 13.33 -14.01
CA LYS A 142 16.65 14.75 -13.78
C LYS A 142 18.01 14.99 -13.12
N THR A 143 18.36 14.19 -12.13
CA THR A 143 19.65 14.28 -11.44
C THR A 143 20.80 14.01 -12.40
N ILE A 144 20.74 12.92 -13.16
CA ILE A 144 21.76 12.58 -14.17
C ILE A 144 21.89 13.70 -15.22
N LYS A 145 20.76 14.26 -15.68
CA LYS A 145 20.77 15.35 -16.65
C LYS A 145 21.40 16.63 -16.08
N ASN A 146 21.15 16.94 -14.82
CA ASN A 146 21.74 18.09 -14.14
C ASN A 146 23.24 17.91 -13.88
N GLU A 147 23.69 16.70 -13.57
CA GLU A 147 25.11 16.39 -13.41
C GLU A 147 25.87 16.39 -14.75
N SER A 148 25.22 15.97 -15.83
CA SER A 148 25.85 15.96 -17.16
C SER A 148 25.90 17.34 -17.83
N SER A 149 25.00 18.25 -17.47
CA SER A 149 24.96 19.61 -18.05
C SER A 149 26.22 20.45 -17.77
N PRO A 150 26.84 20.46 -16.56
CA PRO A 150 28.03 21.25 -16.28
C PRO A 150 29.23 20.81 -17.14
N TRP A 151 29.40 19.49 -17.33
CA TRP A 151 30.50 18.94 -18.11
C TRP A 151 30.38 19.17 -19.60
N MET A 152 29.17 19.28 -20.14
CA MET A 152 28.95 19.65 -21.55
C MET A 152 29.19 21.12 -21.81
N ASP A 153 28.81 21.98 -20.87
CA ASP A 153 29.07 23.43 -20.99
C ASP A 153 30.57 23.74 -20.88
N THR A 154 31.27 23.09 -19.95
CA THR A 154 32.73 23.26 -19.80
C THR A 154 33.46 22.80 -21.05
N ARG A 155 33.05 21.69 -21.68
CA ARG A 155 33.63 21.23 -22.96
C ARG A 155 33.33 22.19 -24.11
N LYS A 156 32.15 22.75 -24.21
CA LYS A 156 31.78 23.74 -25.22
C LYS A 156 32.58 25.03 -25.04
N CYS A 157 32.74 25.51 -23.81
CA CYS A 157 33.58 26.66 -23.50
C CYS A 157 35.04 26.42 -23.87
N SER A 158 35.61 25.28 -23.52
CA SER A 158 36.98 24.91 -23.83
C SER A 158 37.21 24.81 -25.37
N PHE A 159 36.26 24.20 -26.08
CA PHE A 159 36.34 24.08 -27.55
C PHE A 159 36.24 25.43 -28.21
N ASN A 160 35.34 26.33 -27.79
CA ASN A 160 35.20 27.67 -28.33
C ASN A 160 36.44 28.53 -28.06
N GLN A 161 37.08 28.42 -26.89
CA GLN A 161 38.33 29.08 -26.60
C GLN A 161 39.47 28.57 -27.47
N LEU A 162 39.52 27.26 -27.72
CA LEU A 162 40.54 26.67 -28.60
C LEU A 162 40.37 27.12 -30.05
N VAL A 163 39.14 27.22 -30.54
CA VAL A 163 38.83 27.74 -31.88
C VAL A 163 39.21 29.20 -32.01
N LEU A 164 38.94 30.04 -31.02
CA LEU A 164 39.31 31.44 -30.99
C LEU A 164 40.84 31.61 -30.95
N PHE A 165 41.56 30.81 -30.19
CA PHE A 165 43.00 30.82 -30.11
C PHE A 165 43.67 30.42 -31.44
N VAL A 166 43.18 29.41 -32.11
CA VAL A 166 43.67 28.97 -33.44
C VAL A 166 43.40 30.07 -34.48
N ARG A 167 42.24 30.69 -34.40
CA ARG A 167 41.87 31.80 -35.33
C ARG A 167 42.75 33.04 -35.14
N SER A 168 43.08 33.38 -33.88
CA SER A 168 43.96 34.53 -33.59
C SER A 168 45.37 34.28 -34.05
N LYS A 169 45.92 33.06 -33.89
CA LYS A 169 47.26 32.70 -34.43
C LYS A 169 47.29 32.74 -35.97
N SER A 170 46.23 32.27 -36.62
CA SER A 170 46.12 32.31 -38.08
C SER A 170 46.08 33.74 -38.60
N PHE A 171 45.51 34.69 -37.87
CA PHE A 171 45.49 36.11 -38.24
C PHE A 171 46.84 36.78 -38.02
N SER A 172 47.54 36.44 -36.90
CA SER A 172 48.89 36.96 -36.64
C SER A 172 49.92 36.50 -37.66
N GLN A 173 49.84 35.25 -38.13
CA GLN A 173 50.75 34.80 -39.20
C GLN A 173 50.50 35.43 -40.55
N ARG A 174 49.29 35.84 -40.89
CA ARG A 174 49.01 36.59 -42.13
C ARG A 174 49.49 38.03 -42.08
N ALA A 175 49.51 38.61 -40.87
CA ALA A 175 50.04 39.97 -40.70
C ALA A 175 51.57 40.03 -40.74
N TYR A 176 52.27 38.90 -40.63
CA TYR A 176 53.75 38.84 -40.65
C TYR A 176 54.33 38.60 -42.11
N ASN A 177 53.47 38.23 -43.05
CA ASN A 177 53.83 37.91 -44.44
C ASN A 177 53.45 38.98 -45.45
N ILE A 178 53.17 40.22 -45.01
CA ILE A 178 53.01 41.41 -45.78
C ILE A 178 54.16 42.35 -45.42
#